data_80fb72fb979cf07f786c643013e6fc45
#
_entry.id   80fb72fb979cf07f786c643013e6fc45
#
_cell.length_a   1.000
_cell.length_b   1.000
_cell.length_c   1.000
_cell.angle_alpha   90.00
_cell.angle_beta   90.00
_cell.angle_gamma   90.00
#
_symmetry.space_group_name_H-M   'P 1'
#
loop_
_entity.id
_entity.type
_entity.pdbx_description
1 polymer ?
#
loop_
_entity_poly.entity_id
_entity_poly.type
_entity_poly.pdbx_seq_one_letter_code
_entity_poly.pdbx_strand_id
1 'polypeptide(L)'
;DKCRWAGRGGMGAIMGYKRVLAIVAQAPDKIAKLKPEIRDINKAVTSGPGSRKFREKDKGGLGGTWSNYEPLEKFHFVPQNNFRPAGDGKPELMFRDNVQPEFVVKAESCFRCGINCHKNVYEKNADGTRGAFLAKFDYEPLNLLSTNLGIHDPRKAAVLISLVDR
;
A
#
# COMPACT_ATOMS: atom_id res chain seq x y z
N ASP A 1 13.46 5.23 -2.50
CA ASP A 1 12.39 5.89 -3.23
C ASP A 1 11.11 5.07 -3.19
N LYS A 2 10.01 5.77 -2.99
CA LYS A 2 8.69 5.17 -2.82
C LYS A 2 7.97 5.19 -4.15
N CYS A 3 8.44 4.39 -5.10
CA CYS A 3 7.88 4.35 -6.45
C CYS A 3 6.44 3.84 -6.45
N ARG A 4 5.66 4.39 -7.36
CA ARG A 4 4.33 3.91 -7.73
C ARG A 4 4.30 3.70 -9.24
N TRP A 5 3.69 2.62 -9.65
CA TRP A 5 3.69 2.19 -11.03
C TRP A 5 2.28 2.24 -11.62
N ALA A 6 2.15 2.68 -12.85
CA ALA A 6 0.93 2.56 -13.64
C ALA A 6 0.82 1.11 -14.18
N GLY A 7 0.64 0.13 -13.27
CA GLY A 7 0.78 -1.29 -13.56
C GLY A 7 -0.43 -1.94 -14.25
N ARG A 8 -1.58 -1.24 -14.33
CA ARG A 8 -2.81 -1.79 -14.93
C ARG A 8 -3.12 -1.12 -16.27
N GLY A 9 -3.91 -1.81 -17.10
CA GLY A 9 -4.40 -1.28 -18.38
C GLY A 9 -3.37 -1.30 -19.53
N GLY A 10 -2.18 -1.86 -19.34
CA GLY A 10 -1.17 -2.00 -20.39
C GLY A 10 -0.54 -0.68 -20.87
N MET A 11 -0.65 0.41 -20.09
CA MET A 11 -0.12 1.73 -20.49
C MET A 11 1.38 1.70 -20.73
N GLY A 12 2.14 0.99 -19.91
CA GLY A 12 3.58 0.83 -20.11
C GLY A 12 3.91 0.09 -21.42
N ALA A 13 3.13 -0.92 -21.78
CA ALA A 13 3.30 -1.63 -23.05
C ALA A 13 3.01 -0.72 -24.25
N ILE A 14 1.98 0.15 -24.15
CA ILE A 14 1.66 1.14 -25.20
C ILE A 14 2.81 2.14 -25.35
N MET A 15 3.38 2.62 -24.26
CA MET A 15 4.55 3.52 -24.30
C MET A 15 5.74 2.82 -24.98
N GLY A 16 6.03 1.58 -24.61
CA GLY A 16 7.09 0.78 -25.22
C GLY A 16 6.86 0.54 -26.70
N TYR A 17 5.65 0.18 -27.12
CA TYR A 17 5.28 0.05 -28.52
C TYR A 17 5.49 1.33 -29.31
N LYS A 18 5.14 2.48 -28.72
CA LYS A 18 5.36 3.81 -29.29
C LYS A 18 6.80 4.31 -29.17
N ARG A 19 7.71 3.50 -28.63
CA ARG A 19 9.13 3.85 -28.37
C ARG A 19 9.31 5.09 -27.49
N VAL A 20 8.35 5.36 -26.58
CA VAL A 20 8.46 6.43 -25.57
C VAL A 20 9.17 5.86 -24.36
N LEU A 21 10.40 6.30 -24.11
CA LEU A 21 11.21 5.84 -22.98
C LEU A 21 10.82 6.52 -21.68
N ALA A 22 10.57 7.81 -21.74
CA ALA A 22 10.23 8.62 -20.57
C ALA A 22 9.48 9.88 -20.98
N ILE A 23 8.75 10.44 -20.03
CA ILE A 23 8.20 11.81 -20.11
C ILE A 23 8.89 12.60 -19.01
N VAL A 24 9.62 13.64 -19.40
CA VAL A 24 10.31 14.53 -18.46
C VAL A 24 9.52 15.82 -18.33
N ALA A 25 9.15 16.17 -17.11
CA ALA A 25 8.53 17.45 -16.80
C ALA A 25 9.51 18.28 -15.96
N GLN A 26 9.80 19.48 -16.41
CA GLN A 26 10.58 20.46 -15.67
C GLN A 26 9.63 21.52 -15.13
N ALA A 27 9.66 21.74 -13.83
CA ALA A 27 8.88 22.75 -13.16
C ALA A 27 9.80 23.70 -12.39
N PRO A 28 9.40 24.98 -12.14
CA PRO A 28 10.15 25.86 -11.28
C PRO A 28 10.26 25.27 -9.86
N ASP A 29 11.37 25.58 -9.16
CA ASP A 29 11.69 25.02 -7.84
C ASP A 29 10.63 25.30 -6.76
N LYS A 30 9.81 26.31 -6.95
CA LYS A 30 8.72 26.65 -6.03
C LYS A 30 7.39 26.11 -6.54
N ILE A 31 6.89 25.10 -5.85
CA ILE A 31 5.53 24.60 -6.08
C ILE A 31 4.53 25.67 -5.64
N ALA A 32 3.68 26.13 -6.55
CA ALA A 32 2.64 27.08 -6.24
C ALA A 32 1.75 26.59 -5.09
N LYS A 33 1.38 27.50 -4.19
CA LYS A 33 0.39 27.19 -3.15
C LYS A 33 -0.94 26.82 -3.81
N LEU A 34 -1.59 25.80 -3.29
CA LEU A 34 -2.94 25.43 -3.75
C LEU A 34 -3.90 26.61 -3.53
N LYS A 35 -4.72 26.90 -4.52
CA LYS A 35 -5.81 27.87 -4.38
C LYS A 35 -6.74 27.46 -3.23
N PRO A 36 -7.34 28.43 -2.52
CA PRO A 36 -8.25 28.13 -1.40
C PRO A 36 -9.35 27.12 -1.77
N GLU A 37 -9.96 27.30 -2.93
CA GLU A 37 -11.05 26.46 -3.43
C GLU A 37 -10.61 25.00 -3.58
N ILE A 38 -9.39 24.77 -4.08
CA ILE A 38 -8.84 23.42 -4.22
C ILE A 38 -8.57 22.81 -2.85
N ARG A 39 -8.14 23.59 -1.88
CA ARG A 39 -7.96 23.10 -0.49
C ARG A 39 -9.29 22.68 0.13
N ASP A 40 -10.34 23.46 -0.09
CA ASP A 40 -11.66 23.16 0.46
C ASP A 40 -12.25 21.89 -0.17
N ILE A 41 -12.14 21.74 -1.49
CA ILE A 41 -12.51 20.50 -2.19
C ILE A 41 -11.71 19.31 -1.64
N ASN A 42 -10.40 19.44 -1.51
CA ASN A 42 -9.57 18.37 -0.97
C ASN A 42 -9.96 18.02 0.47
N LYS A 43 -10.25 19.02 1.30
CA LYS A 43 -10.75 18.80 2.67
C LYS A 43 -12.09 18.07 2.67
N ALA A 44 -13.03 18.47 1.83
CA ALA A 44 -14.34 17.82 1.71
C ALA A 44 -14.19 16.34 1.29
N VAL A 45 -13.39 16.06 0.26
CA VAL A 45 -13.11 14.71 -0.22
C VAL A 45 -12.45 13.87 0.87
N THR A 46 -11.40 14.39 1.50
CA THR A 46 -10.63 13.63 2.51
C THR A 46 -11.39 13.44 3.83
N SER A 47 -12.38 14.29 4.12
CA SER A 47 -13.24 14.17 5.31
C SER A 47 -14.45 13.27 5.09
N GLY A 48 -14.77 12.92 3.85
CA GLY A 48 -15.92 12.09 3.51
C GLY A 48 -15.86 10.68 4.10
N PRO A 49 -17.02 10.04 4.31
CA PRO A 49 -17.08 8.69 4.90
C PRO A 49 -16.28 7.65 4.11
N GLY A 50 -16.31 7.73 2.78
CA GLY A 50 -15.56 6.83 1.90
C GLY A 50 -14.04 6.94 2.05
N SER A 51 -13.54 8.13 2.37
CA SER A 51 -12.12 8.38 2.59
C SER A 51 -11.66 8.03 4.00
N ARG A 52 -12.53 8.15 5.00
CA ARG A 52 -12.20 7.89 6.40
C ARG A 52 -11.71 6.46 6.64
N LYS A 53 -12.33 5.49 5.98
CA LYS A 53 -11.98 4.08 6.15
C LYS A 53 -10.50 3.75 5.82
N PHE A 54 -9.87 4.55 4.98
CA PHE A 54 -8.46 4.36 4.60
C PHE A 54 -7.47 5.04 5.54
N ARG A 55 -7.93 5.88 6.46
CA ARG A 55 -7.09 6.53 7.44
C ARG A 55 -6.73 5.61 8.59
N GLU A 56 -5.72 5.99 9.35
CA GLU A 56 -5.40 5.32 10.61
C GLU A 56 -6.55 5.40 11.63
N LYS A 57 -6.60 4.42 12.53
CA LYS A 57 -7.64 4.34 13.57
C LYS A 57 -7.66 5.59 14.45
N ASP A 58 -6.51 6.14 14.81
CA ASP A 58 -6.36 7.37 15.57
C ASP A 58 -6.89 8.63 14.86
N LYS A 59 -7.07 8.54 13.53
CA LYS A 59 -7.65 9.58 12.67
C LYS A 59 -9.08 9.27 12.22
N GLY A 60 -9.73 8.34 12.89
CA GLY A 60 -11.11 7.93 12.62
C GLY A 60 -11.27 7.02 11.39
N GLY A 61 -10.22 6.32 11.00
CA GLY A 61 -10.23 5.36 9.90
C GLY A 61 -10.04 3.91 10.35
N LEU A 62 -10.00 2.99 9.38
CA LEU A 62 -9.80 1.55 9.60
C LEU A 62 -8.35 1.10 9.38
N GLY A 63 -7.48 1.97 8.89
CA GLY A 63 -6.06 1.69 8.76
C GLY A 63 -5.58 1.32 7.35
N GLY A 64 -6.21 1.87 6.30
CA GLY A 64 -5.78 1.72 4.92
C GLY A 64 -6.34 0.49 4.21
N THR A 65 -5.85 0.23 3.00
CA THR A 65 -6.31 -0.91 2.19
C THR A 65 -5.91 -2.25 2.79
N TRP A 66 -4.83 -2.30 3.54
CA TRP A 66 -4.41 -3.51 4.26
C TRP A 66 -5.51 -4.04 5.19
N SER A 67 -6.29 -3.16 5.81
CA SER A 67 -7.42 -3.54 6.67
C SER A 67 -8.56 -4.25 5.94
N ASN A 68 -8.55 -4.29 4.60
CA ASN A 68 -9.50 -5.09 3.84
C ASN A 68 -9.17 -6.59 3.86
N TYR A 69 -7.97 -6.97 4.29
CA TYR A 69 -7.50 -8.35 4.21
C TYR A 69 -8.40 -9.30 5.01
N GLU A 70 -8.61 -9.00 6.28
CA GLU A 70 -9.45 -9.81 7.17
C GLU A 70 -10.91 -9.90 6.72
N PRO A 71 -11.62 -8.79 6.41
CA PRO A 71 -12.99 -8.87 5.90
C PRO A 71 -13.11 -9.67 4.60
N LEU A 72 -12.15 -9.55 3.69
CA LEU A 72 -12.18 -10.29 2.43
C LEU A 72 -11.90 -11.78 2.65
N GLU A 73 -11.04 -12.13 3.59
CA GLU A 73 -10.79 -13.53 3.93
C GLU A 73 -12.03 -14.21 4.53
N LYS A 74 -12.81 -13.52 5.35
CA LYS A 74 -14.08 -14.04 5.88
C LYS A 74 -15.07 -14.46 4.79
N PHE A 75 -14.96 -13.89 3.60
CA PHE A 75 -15.75 -14.26 2.43
C PHE A 75 -14.97 -15.14 1.43
N HIS A 76 -13.77 -15.60 1.79
CA HIS A 76 -12.87 -16.35 0.92
C HIS A 76 -12.53 -15.64 -0.41
N PHE A 77 -12.43 -14.33 -0.36
CA PHE A 77 -12.07 -13.48 -1.51
C PHE A 77 -10.57 -13.19 -1.60
N VAL A 78 -9.79 -13.59 -0.61
CA VAL A 78 -8.34 -13.44 -0.66
C VAL A 78 -7.75 -14.51 -1.57
N PRO A 79 -7.12 -14.14 -2.70
CA PRO A 79 -6.47 -15.11 -3.58
C PRO A 79 -5.36 -15.87 -2.86
N GLN A 80 -5.34 -17.19 -3.05
CA GLN A 80 -4.32 -18.06 -2.52
C GLN A 80 -3.81 -18.99 -3.63
N ASN A 81 -2.55 -19.36 -3.59
CA ASN A 81 -1.92 -20.35 -4.48
C ASN A 81 -2.24 -20.12 -5.97
N ASN A 82 -2.16 -18.86 -6.44
CA ASN A 82 -2.53 -18.46 -7.82
C ASN A 82 -3.98 -18.82 -8.16
N PHE A 83 -4.92 -18.39 -7.30
CA PHE A 83 -6.37 -18.65 -7.44
C PHE A 83 -6.75 -20.13 -7.46
N ARG A 84 -5.93 -20.99 -6.87
CA ARG A 84 -6.26 -22.41 -6.65
C ARG A 84 -6.86 -22.59 -5.27
N PRO A 85 -7.57 -23.71 -5.03
CA PRO A 85 -8.06 -24.02 -3.70
C PRO A 85 -6.94 -23.91 -2.67
N ALA A 86 -7.22 -23.23 -1.57
CA ALA A 86 -6.29 -23.13 -0.46
C ALA A 86 -6.08 -24.53 0.14
N GLY A 87 -4.83 -24.93 0.26
CA GLY A 87 -4.45 -26.06 1.11
C GLY A 87 -4.40 -25.61 2.58
N ASP A 88 -3.30 -25.93 3.26
CA ASP A 88 -3.04 -25.53 4.66
C ASP A 88 -2.60 -24.06 4.81
N GLY A 89 -3.06 -23.20 3.90
CA GLY A 89 -2.73 -21.79 3.89
C GLY A 89 -3.25 -21.08 5.15
N LYS A 90 -2.44 -20.15 5.67
CA LYS A 90 -2.75 -19.36 6.88
C LYS A 90 -2.77 -17.86 6.53
N PRO A 91 -3.77 -17.41 5.76
CA PRO A 91 -3.86 -16.00 5.33
C PRO A 91 -3.98 -15.04 6.51
N GLU A 92 -4.48 -15.50 7.66
CA GLU A 92 -4.56 -14.75 8.89
C GLU A 92 -3.20 -14.25 9.39
N LEU A 93 -2.10 -14.91 9.04
CA LEU A 93 -0.76 -14.44 9.36
C LEU A 93 -0.38 -13.13 8.67
N MET A 94 -1.14 -12.76 7.62
CA MET A 94 -0.97 -11.52 6.89
C MET A 94 -1.92 -10.41 7.35
N PHE A 95 -2.82 -10.68 8.32
CA PHE A 95 -3.69 -9.67 8.88
C PHE A 95 -2.88 -8.62 9.62
N ARG A 96 -3.29 -7.38 9.51
CA ARG A 96 -2.56 -6.26 10.08
C ARG A 96 -2.31 -6.43 11.58
N ASP A 97 -3.32 -6.85 12.32
CA ASP A 97 -3.24 -6.99 13.77
C ASP A 97 -2.26 -8.12 14.19
N ASN A 98 -2.00 -9.10 13.32
CA ASN A 98 -1.01 -10.15 13.55
C ASN A 98 0.41 -9.72 13.15
N VAL A 99 0.54 -8.90 12.11
CA VAL A 99 1.84 -8.44 11.59
C VAL A 99 2.39 -7.23 12.36
N GLN A 100 1.52 -6.28 12.69
CA GLN A 100 1.93 -5.00 13.29
C GLN A 100 2.73 -5.13 14.60
N PRO A 101 2.51 -6.11 15.50
CA PRO A 101 3.33 -6.25 16.71
C PRO A 101 4.82 -6.51 16.45
N GLU A 102 5.17 -7.13 15.32
CA GLU A 102 6.55 -7.47 14.96
C GLU A 102 7.30 -6.34 14.27
N PHE A 103 6.60 -5.32 13.79
CA PHE A 103 7.14 -4.25 12.96
C PHE A 103 6.75 -2.86 13.45
N VAL A 104 7.46 -1.85 12.96
CA VAL A 104 7.00 -0.46 13.07
C VAL A 104 6.26 -0.08 11.79
N VAL A 105 4.98 0.24 11.91
CA VAL A 105 4.12 0.61 10.78
C VAL A 105 3.83 2.10 10.80
N LYS A 106 4.05 2.79 9.68
CA LYS A 106 3.76 4.22 9.50
C LYS A 106 2.82 4.43 8.31
N ALA A 107 1.74 5.17 8.56
CA ALA A 107 0.85 5.60 7.50
C ALA A 107 1.50 6.68 6.63
N GLU A 108 1.35 6.56 5.33
CA GLU A 108 1.85 7.54 4.37
C GLU A 108 0.85 7.83 3.26
N SER A 109 1.10 8.95 2.58
CA SER A 109 0.31 9.41 1.44
C SER A 109 1.16 9.54 0.19
N CYS A 110 0.51 9.40 -0.96
CA CYS A 110 1.05 9.96 -2.20
C CYS A 110 1.15 11.48 -2.08
N PHE A 111 1.97 12.08 -2.95
CA PHE A 111 2.17 13.54 -2.97
C PHE A 111 0.83 14.30 -2.97
N ARG A 112 0.66 15.19 -2.01
CA ARG A 112 -0.55 16.01 -1.80
C ARG A 112 -1.86 15.24 -1.59
N CYS A 113 -1.81 13.94 -1.27
CA CYS A 113 -3.00 13.16 -0.93
C CYS A 113 -3.19 13.11 0.60
N GLY A 114 -4.38 13.42 1.09
CA GLY A 114 -4.71 13.40 2.52
C GLY A 114 -5.27 12.08 3.03
N ILE A 115 -5.27 11.02 2.21
CA ILE A 115 -5.94 9.75 2.56
C ILE A 115 -5.08 8.86 3.47
N ASN A 116 -3.76 8.87 3.32
CA ASN A 116 -2.82 8.02 4.09
C ASN A 116 -3.14 6.51 3.98
N CYS A 117 -3.47 6.05 2.76
CA CYS A 117 -3.97 4.69 2.56
C CYS A 117 -2.87 3.63 2.63
N HIS A 118 -1.63 3.92 2.25
CA HIS A 118 -0.56 2.93 2.30
C HIS A 118 0.24 2.97 3.59
N LYS A 119 0.85 1.85 3.91
CA LYS A 119 1.59 1.64 5.15
C LYS A 119 3.05 1.29 4.84
N ASN A 120 3.95 2.13 5.31
CA ASN A 120 5.36 1.79 5.32
C ASN A 120 5.68 0.92 6.51
N VAL A 121 6.28 -0.21 6.25
CA VAL A 121 6.71 -1.19 7.25
C VAL A 121 8.21 -1.11 7.42
N TYR A 122 8.64 -1.06 8.66
CA TYR A 122 10.04 -0.96 9.07
C TYR A 122 10.37 -2.07 10.06
N GLU A 123 11.63 -2.46 10.11
CA GLU A 123 12.14 -3.26 11.23
C GLU A 123 11.83 -2.58 12.55
N LYS A 124 11.59 -3.40 13.57
CA LYS A 124 11.43 -2.96 14.94
C LYS A 124 12.68 -3.32 15.71
N ASN A 125 13.39 -2.30 16.20
CA ASN A 125 14.57 -2.50 17.05
C ASN A 125 14.19 -3.09 18.42
N ALA A 126 15.15 -3.60 19.18
CA ALA A 126 14.92 -4.19 20.48
C ALA A 126 14.29 -3.20 21.51
N ASP A 127 14.57 -1.93 21.34
CA ASP A 127 13.97 -0.83 22.15
C ASP A 127 12.59 -0.37 21.66
N GLY A 128 12.03 -1.05 20.62
CA GLY A 128 10.76 -0.71 20.00
C GLY A 128 10.83 0.43 18.98
N THR A 129 11.98 1.05 18.77
CA THR A 129 12.15 2.13 17.79
C THR A 129 12.16 1.61 16.36
N ARG A 130 12.00 2.53 15.42
CA ARG A 130 11.99 2.26 13.98
C ARG A 130 13.39 1.98 13.47
N GLY A 131 13.57 0.81 12.86
CA GLY A 131 14.78 0.41 12.15
C GLY A 131 14.70 0.67 10.63
N ALA A 132 15.28 -0.22 9.85
CA ALA A 132 15.35 -0.14 8.40
C ALA A 132 13.96 -0.22 7.75
N PHE A 133 13.78 0.51 6.63
CA PHE A 133 12.59 0.37 5.79
C PHE A 133 12.59 -0.98 5.09
N LEU A 134 11.48 -1.69 5.13
CA LEU A 134 11.31 -2.99 4.50
C LEU A 134 10.48 -2.89 3.22
N ALA A 135 9.22 -2.49 3.32
CA ALA A 135 8.30 -2.46 2.19
C ALA A 135 7.08 -1.56 2.48
N LYS A 136 6.26 -1.36 1.45
CA LYS A 136 4.93 -0.77 1.57
C LYS A 136 3.87 -1.87 1.55
N PHE A 137 3.14 -1.99 2.65
CA PHE A 137 2.04 -2.93 2.74
C PHE A 137 0.72 -2.23 2.42
N ASP A 138 0.23 -2.48 1.22
CA ASP A 138 -1.14 -2.26 0.78
C ASP A 138 -1.78 -3.62 0.54
N TYR A 139 -3.09 -3.69 0.47
CA TYR A 139 -3.80 -4.96 0.28
C TYR A 139 -3.31 -5.73 -0.95
N GLU A 140 -3.26 -5.08 -2.10
CA GLU A 140 -2.96 -5.74 -3.37
C GLU A 140 -1.52 -6.27 -3.44
N PRO A 141 -0.46 -5.47 -3.22
CA PRO A 141 0.90 -6.00 -3.26
C PRO A 141 1.12 -7.04 -2.17
N LEU A 142 0.57 -6.83 -0.97
CA LEU A 142 0.71 -7.79 0.11
C LEU A 142 0.06 -9.14 -0.23
N ASN A 143 -1.17 -9.13 -0.75
CA ASN A 143 -1.86 -10.36 -1.12
C ASN A 143 -1.21 -11.06 -2.32
N LEU A 144 -0.97 -10.32 -3.41
CA LEU A 144 -0.45 -10.89 -4.65
C LEU A 144 0.98 -11.42 -4.53
N LEU A 145 1.78 -10.83 -3.65
CA LEU A 145 3.17 -11.23 -3.39
C LEU A 145 3.34 -12.04 -2.09
N SER A 146 2.25 -12.51 -1.50
CA SER A 146 2.28 -13.41 -0.36
C SER A 146 1.32 -14.58 -0.55
N THR A 147 0.09 -14.53 -0.03
CA THR A 147 -0.83 -15.67 -0.01
C THR A 147 -1.14 -16.20 -1.40
N ASN A 148 -1.23 -15.33 -2.42
CA ASN A 148 -1.41 -15.76 -3.82
C ASN A 148 -0.23 -16.58 -4.36
N LEU A 149 0.95 -16.47 -3.75
CA LEU A 149 2.14 -17.30 -4.03
C LEU A 149 2.34 -18.42 -3.02
N GLY A 150 1.39 -18.64 -2.11
CA GLY A 150 1.52 -19.62 -1.03
C GLY A 150 2.51 -19.20 0.07
N ILE A 151 2.80 -17.90 0.18
CA ILE A 151 3.71 -17.34 1.19
C ILE A 151 2.89 -16.71 2.30
N HIS A 152 3.05 -17.23 3.53
CA HIS A 152 2.36 -16.76 4.73
C HIS A 152 3.33 -16.18 5.77
N ASP A 153 4.43 -15.61 5.30
CA ASP A 153 5.47 -14.99 6.11
C ASP A 153 5.59 -13.49 5.71
N PRO A 154 5.26 -12.56 6.61
CA PRO A 154 5.30 -11.13 6.32
C PRO A 154 6.70 -10.62 5.94
N ARG A 155 7.77 -11.22 6.48
CA ARG A 155 9.14 -10.82 6.15
C ARG A 155 9.50 -11.21 4.72
N LYS A 156 9.14 -12.43 4.30
CA LYS A 156 9.33 -12.87 2.92
C LYS A 156 8.49 -12.03 1.94
N ALA A 157 7.24 -11.74 2.31
CA ALA A 157 6.38 -10.84 1.53
C ALA A 157 7.01 -9.45 1.38
N ALA A 158 7.57 -8.88 2.45
CA ALA A 158 8.25 -7.59 2.41
C ALA A 158 9.44 -7.58 1.43
N VAL A 159 10.22 -8.65 1.41
CA VAL A 159 11.34 -8.80 0.46
C VAL A 159 10.84 -8.79 -0.98
N LEU A 160 9.80 -9.57 -1.30
CA LEU A 160 9.23 -9.63 -2.66
C LEU A 160 8.64 -8.29 -3.08
N ILE A 161 7.87 -7.63 -2.21
CA ILE A 161 7.31 -6.31 -2.47
C ILE A 161 8.43 -5.29 -2.73
N SER A 162 9.47 -5.31 -1.90
CA SER A 162 10.62 -4.41 -2.07
C SER A 162 11.35 -4.63 -3.39
N LEU A 163 11.47 -5.89 -3.86
CA LEU A 163 12.09 -6.22 -5.14
C LEU A 163 11.28 -5.71 -6.33
N VAL A 164 9.96 -5.80 -6.25
CA VAL A 164 9.06 -5.33 -7.32
C VAL A 164 8.96 -3.80 -7.35
N ASP A 165 9.12 -3.13 -6.22
CA ASP A 165 9.06 -1.66 -6.10
C ASP A 165 10.39 -0.95 -6.45
N ARG A 166 11.44 -1.67 -6.78
CA ARG A 166 12.74 -1.14 -7.22
C ARG A 166 12.79 -0.96 -8.73
#